data_f4ae4a0c2da3a7fb00a96dcdcd6ec00a
#
_entry.id   f4ae4a0c2da3a7fb00a96dcdcd6ec00a
#
_cell.length_a   1.000
_cell.length_b   1.000
_cell.length_c   1.000
_cell.angle_alpha   90.00
_cell.angle_beta   90.00
_cell.angle_gamma   90.00
#
_symmetry.space_group_name_H-M   'P 1'
#
loop_
_entity.id
_entity.type
_entity.pdbx_description
1 polymer ?
#
loop_
_entity_poly.entity_id
_entity_poly.type
_entity_poly.pdbx_seq_one_letter_code
_entity_poly.pdbx_strand_id
1 'polypeptide(L)'
;MRVARILGTLEPGGAQLSALWLSAELRRHGVATTLLAGDATPAGLALAARYGLPADAYRVSDVLAPGSLQWTPAPDFAGWLGPRLADADLVHAHMVGAWWAAARAVPPHVPLVASEHNQMSWPDGDHTPQAREAARRVDMFFAHGPMVRAWAAGIGLDDGRLRRGRSSVEGLPAGPLPGLPSPRLTFAGRFREDKAPDVLVEALALVAAPPPAYLVGDGPQRGALIRLVRARGLEAVVHLPGWSYEPARYIAGSSVHVVPSREESWSQSAVLGLGLGVPVVGTAVDGLARTLGGGRGVLVPPEDPGALAGALSRVLGGDRPDPAPGRVYARQFTPRAAAAVYAAAYRQLLASRGNSGWASAARP
;
A
#
# COMPACT_ATOMS: atom_id res chain seq x y z
N MET A 1 -19.69 12.80 -9.84
CA MET A 1 -19.79 11.94 -8.65
C MET A 1 -18.83 12.47 -7.60
N ARG A 2 -19.33 12.76 -6.40
CA ARG A 2 -18.55 13.25 -5.24
C ARG A 2 -18.26 12.06 -4.31
N VAL A 3 -16.99 11.77 -4.10
CA VAL A 3 -16.55 10.67 -3.23
C VAL A 3 -15.84 11.26 -2.00
N ALA A 4 -16.34 10.98 -0.81
CA ALA A 4 -15.59 11.20 0.43
C ALA A 4 -14.68 9.99 0.66
N ARG A 5 -13.36 10.22 0.62
CA ARG A 5 -12.37 9.18 0.91
C ARG A 5 -11.85 9.35 2.32
N ILE A 6 -12.10 8.35 3.14
CA ILE A 6 -11.70 8.37 4.56
C ILE A 6 -10.43 7.55 4.73
N LEU A 7 -9.43 8.16 5.32
CA LEU A 7 -8.15 7.54 5.68
C LEU A 7 -8.00 7.57 7.20
N GLY A 8 -7.65 6.46 7.82
CA GLY A 8 -7.35 6.45 9.25
C GLY A 8 -6.16 7.35 9.59
N THR A 9 -5.14 7.35 8.71
CA THR A 9 -3.99 8.25 8.82
C THR A 9 -3.65 8.88 7.48
N LEU A 10 -3.16 10.11 7.51
CA LEU A 10 -2.62 10.83 6.35
C LEU A 10 -1.20 11.32 6.67
N GLU A 11 -0.23 10.47 6.36
CA GLU A 11 1.20 10.71 6.43
C GLU A 11 1.88 10.19 5.15
N PRO A 12 3.13 10.57 4.85
CA PRO A 12 3.87 9.95 3.75
C PRO A 12 4.06 8.44 3.99
N GLY A 13 3.40 7.62 3.19
CA GLY A 13 3.43 6.16 3.29
C GLY A 13 2.81 5.49 2.06
N GLY A 14 3.14 4.22 1.81
CA GLY A 14 2.75 3.53 0.58
C GLY A 14 1.23 3.47 0.36
N ALA A 15 0.46 3.07 1.37
CA ALA A 15 -1.00 2.98 1.24
C ALA A 15 -1.65 4.36 1.04
N GLN A 16 -1.17 5.37 1.76
CA GLN A 16 -1.63 6.75 1.66
C GLN A 16 -1.29 7.34 0.29
N LEU A 17 -0.05 7.21 -0.18
CA LEU A 17 0.36 7.62 -1.52
C LEU A 17 -0.51 6.97 -2.60
N SER A 18 -0.74 5.67 -2.49
CA SER A 18 -1.62 4.95 -3.42
C SER A 18 -3.04 5.53 -3.44
N ALA A 19 -3.60 5.87 -2.27
CA ALA A 19 -4.92 6.49 -2.17
C ALA A 19 -4.95 7.90 -2.80
N LEU A 20 -3.87 8.68 -2.65
CA LEU A 20 -3.74 10.01 -3.26
C LEU A 20 -3.65 9.92 -4.78
N TRP A 21 -2.77 9.07 -5.32
CA TRP A 21 -2.61 8.87 -6.77
C TRP A 21 -3.91 8.38 -7.41
N LEU A 22 -4.55 7.40 -6.78
CA LEU A 22 -5.86 6.92 -7.22
C LEU A 22 -6.90 8.04 -7.24
N SER A 23 -6.98 8.85 -6.18
CA SER A 23 -7.95 9.96 -6.07
C SER A 23 -7.70 11.04 -7.11
N ALA A 24 -6.44 11.38 -7.35
CA ALA A 24 -6.06 12.36 -8.37
C ALA A 24 -6.44 11.88 -9.77
N GLU A 25 -6.21 10.61 -10.10
CA GLU A 25 -6.52 10.06 -11.42
C GLU A 25 -8.03 9.81 -11.63
N LEU A 26 -8.78 9.54 -10.57
CA LEU A 26 -10.24 9.39 -10.62
C LEU A 26 -10.96 10.64 -11.17
N ARG A 27 -10.36 11.83 -11.09
CA ARG A 27 -10.90 13.05 -11.72
C ARG A 27 -11.13 12.89 -13.22
N ARG A 28 -10.26 12.15 -13.92
CA ARG A 28 -10.41 11.84 -15.36
C ARG A 28 -11.63 10.98 -15.67
N HIS A 29 -12.19 10.35 -14.64
CA HIS A 29 -13.41 9.53 -14.72
C HIS A 29 -14.66 10.27 -14.22
N GLY A 30 -14.56 11.61 -14.00
CA GLY A 30 -15.67 12.42 -13.47
C GLY A 30 -15.94 12.20 -11.99
N VAL A 31 -14.94 11.75 -11.22
CA VAL A 31 -15.03 11.55 -9.77
C VAL A 31 -14.25 12.65 -9.06
N ALA A 32 -14.94 13.50 -8.34
CA ALA A 32 -14.35 14.48 -7.42
C ALA A 32 -14.15 13.81 -6.06
N THR A 33 -12.95 13.84 -5.53
CA THR A 33 -12.61 13.23 -4.24
C THR A 33 -12.25 14.30 -3.20
N THR A 34 -12.88 14.24 -2.03
CA THR A 34 -12.47 14.94 -0.82
C THR A 34 -11.87 13.94 0.15
N LEU A 35 -10.72 14.26 0.74
CA LEU A 35 -10.04 13.41 1.72
C LEU A 35 -10.47 13.81 3.14
N LEU A 36 -10.83 12.84 3.94
CA LEU A 36 -11.13 13.00 5.36
C LEU A 36 -10.18 12.09 6.15
N ALA A 37 -9.26 12.65 6.89
CA ALA A 37 -8.28 11.88 7.65
C ALA A 37 -8.64 11.84 9.14
N GLY A 38 -8.41 10.71 9.79
CA GLY A 38 -8.48 10.59 11.23
C GLY A 38 -7.31 11.34 11.88
N ASP A 39 -6.11 10.84 11.70
CA ASP A 39 -4.87 11.48 12.11
C ASP A 39 -4.10 11.95 10.87
N ALA A 40 -3.59 13.18 10.89
CA ALA A 40 -2.77 13.70 9.80
C ALA A 40 -1.48 14.33 10.32
N THR A 41 -0.44 14.30 9.49
CA THR A 41 0.73 15.15 9.67
C THR A 41 0.68 16.34 8.74
N PRO A 42 1.35 17.47 9.05
CA PRO A 42 1.49 18.59 8.12
C PRO A 42 2.06 18.16 6.76
N ALA A 43 3.02 17.22 6.76
CA ALA A 43 3.59 16.65 5.55
C ALA A 43 2.55 15.86 4.73
N GLY A 44 1.66 15.11 5.39
CA GLY A 44 0.57 14.39 4.74
C GLY A 44 -0.44 15.32 4.09
N LEU A 45 -0.84 16.39 4.78
CA LEU A 45 -1.74 17.42 4.24
C LEU A 45 -1.11 18.17 3.06
N ALA A 46 0.17 18.54 3.16
CA ALA A 46 0.92 19.16 2.06
C ALA A 46 1.00 18.23 0.83
N LEU A 47 1.13 16.93 1.06
CA LEU A 47 1.14 15.92 0.00
C LEU A 47 -0.22 15.84 -0.71
N ALA A 48 -1.33 15.84 0.03
CA ALA A 48 -2.67 15.90 -0.55
C ALA A 48 -2.87 17.16 -1.42
N ALA A 49 -2.43 18.32 -0.91
CA ALA A 49 -2.47 19.59 -1.63
C ALA A 49 -1.65 19.55 -2.92
N ARG A 50 -0.46 18.91 -2.91
CA ARG A 50 0.39 18.72 -4.11
C ARG A 50 -0.36 17.97 -5.23
N TYR A 51 -1.25 17.04 -4.89
CA TYR A 51 -2.10 16.34 -5.85
C TYR A 51 -3.43 17.07 -6.14
N GLY A 52 -3.62 18.27 -5.62
CA GLY A 52 -4.83 19.08 -5.77
C GLY A 52 -6.07 18.44 -5.15
N LEU A 53 -5.92 17.69 -4.07
CA LEU A 53 -7.00 17.02 -3.36
C LEU A 53 -7.39 17.84 -2.14
N PRO A 54 -8.65 18.31 -2.02
CA PRO A 54 -9.15 18.88 -0.78
C PRO A 54 -9.04 17.85 0.35
N ALA A 55 -8.46 18.26 1.48
CA ALA A 55 -8.27 17.39 2.63
C ALA A 55 -8.64 18.12 3.94
N ASP A 56 -9.33 17.40 4.83
CA ASP A 56 -9.60 17.81 6.21
C ASP A 56 -9.19 16.68 7.15
N ALA A 57 -8.82 17.00 8.39
CA ALA A 57 -8.33 16.03 9.36
C ALA A 57 -8.97 16.25 10.73
N TYR A 58 -9.31 15.15 11.41
CA TYR A 58 -9.85 15.18 12.77
C TYR A 58 -8.78 15.61 13.78
N ARG A 59 -7.56 15.09 13.63
CA ARG A 59 -6.41 15.49 14.46
C ARG A 59 -5.19 15.74 13.56
N VAL A 60 -4.41 16.77 13.91
CA VAL A 60 -3.15 17.08 13.22
C VAL A 60 -2.03 17.13 14.25
N SER A 61 -0.94 16.39 14.00
CA SER A 61 0.25 16.35 14.85
C SER A 61 1.51 16.11 14.02
N ASP A 62 2.65 16.58 14.47
CA ASP A 62 3.93 16.40 13.75
C ASP A 62 4.34 14.92 13.69
N VAL A 63 3.97 14.15 14.71
CA VAL A 63 4.25 12.70 14.81
C VAL A 63 2.96 11.99 15.18
N LEU A 64 2.61 10.95 14.42
CA LEU A 64 1.44 10.15 14.74
C LEU A 64 1.71 9.29 15.99
N ALA A 65 0.77 9.34 16.93
CA ALA A 65 0.84 8.52 18.14
C ALA A 65 0.65 7.03 17.82
N PRO A 66 1.22 6.12 18.66
CA PRO A 66 0.78 4.73 18.69
C PRO A 66 -0.74 4.63 18.90
N GLY A 67 -1.41 3.66 18.27
CA GLY A 67 -2.87 3.56 18.34
C GLY A 67 -3.60 4.55 17.42
N SER A 68 -3.05 4.81 16.25
CA SER A 68 -3.64 5.70 15.26
C SER A 68 -5.03 5.25 14.83
N LEU A 69 -5.86 6.19 14.40
CA LEU A 69 -7.22 5.95 13.87
C LEU A 69 -7.24 5.08 12.60
N GLN A 70 -6.08 4.68 12.11
CA GLN A 70 -5.95 3.67 11.07
C GLN A 70 -6.45 2.29 11.52
N TRP A 71 -6.22 1.96 12.79
CA TRP A 71 -6.48 0.65 13.38
C TRP A 71 -7.62 0.67 14.37
N THR A 72 -7.67 1.72 15.20
CA THR A 72 -8.51 1.79 16.39
C THR A 72 -9.90 2.35 16.07
N PRO A 73 -10.98 1.62 16.37
CA PRO A 73 -12.34 2.15 16.34
C PRO A 73 -12.50 3.32 17.32
N ALA A 74 -12.93 4.48 16.82
CA ALA A 74 -13.07 5.72 17.61
C ALA A 74 -14.43 6.38 17.38
N PRO A 75 -15.34 6.37 18.39
CA PRO A 75 -16.67 6.97 18.28
C PRO A 75 -16.65 8.47 17.98
N ASP A 76 -15.72 9.22 18.58
CA ASP A 76 -15.61 10.67 18.36
C ASP A 76 -15.22 11.01 16.94
N PHE A 77 -14.36 10.17 16.32
CA PHE A 77 -14.04 10.31 14.91
C PHE A 77 -15.26 10.04 14.03
N ALA A 78 -16.10 9.07 14.36
CA ALA A 78 -17.36 8.84 13.66
C ALA A 78 -18.30 10.05 13.78
N GLY A 79 -18.40 10.66 14.96
CA GLY A 79 -19.17 11.90 15.18
C GLY A 79 -18.65 13.07 14.32
N TRP A 80 -17.32 13.22 14.21
CA TRP A 80 -16.71 14.26 13.38
C TRP A 80 -16.96 14.05 11.88
N LEU A 81 -17.03 12.79 11.42
CA LEU A 81 -17.31 12.44 10.01
C LEU A 81 -18.74 12.81 9.60
N GLY A 82 -19.73 12.61 10.46
CA GLY A 82 -21.16 12.69 10.10
C GLY A 82 -21.52 13.92 9.26
N PRO A 83 -21.31 15.17 9.74
CA PRO A 83 -21.65 16.38 8.98
C PRO A 83 -20.89 16.50 7.64
N ARG A 84 -19.69 15.93 7.55
CA ARG A 84 -18.81 16.01 6.38
C ARG A 84 -19.17 15.04 5.25
N LEU A 85 -20.05 14.07 5.55
CA LEU A 85 -20.47 13.03 4.60
C LEU A 85 -21.84 13.32 3.96
N ALA A 86 -22.55 14.38 4.41
CA ALA A 86 -23.92 14.69 3.99
C ALA A 86 -24.05 14.87 2.46
N ASP A 87 -23.04 15.46 1.83
CA ASP A 87 -23.04 15.76 0.38
C ASP A 87 -22.33 14.72 -0.47
N ALA A 88 -21.87 13.62 0.09
CA ALA A 88 -21.17 12.57 -0.65
C ALA A 88 -22.16 11.69 -1.43
N ASP A 89 -21.86 11.44 -2.70
CA ASP A 89 -22.60 10.45 -3.50
C ASP A 89 -22.16 9.02 -3.13
N LEU A 90 -20.93 8.87 -2.58
CA LEU A 90 -20.34 7.61 -2.16
C LEU A 90 -19.22 7.88 -1.14
N VAL A 91 -19.09 7.02 -0.15
CA VAL A 91 -18.00 7.03 0.82
C VAL A 91 -17.07 5.84 0.57
N HIS A 92 -15.75 6.07 0.56
CA HIS A 92 -14.76 5.01 0.47
C HIS A 92 -13.73 5.16 1.60
N ALA A 93 -13.77 4.24 2.56
CA ALA A 93 -12.92 4.26 3.74
C ALA A 93 -11.84 3.16 3.69
N HIS A 94 -10.64 3.50 4.14
CA HIS A 94 -9.46 2.63 4.12
C HIS A 94 -8.99 2.32 5.53
N MET A 95 -8.73 1.05 5.81
CA MET A 95 -8.30 0.47 7.07
C MET A 95 -9.41 0.42 8.13
N VAL A 96 -9.33 -0.55 9.03
CA VAL A 96 -10.43 -0.94 9.93
C VAL A 96 -10.97 0.21 10.77
N GLY A 97 -10.13 1.05 11.35
CA GLY A 97 -10.57 2.20 12.17
C GLY A 97 -11.39 3.20 11.36
N ALA A 98 -10.97 3.48 10.12
CA ALA A 98 -11.67 4.42 9.25
C ALA A 98 -13.00 3.86 8.73
N TRP A 99 -13.07 2.62 8.23
CA TRP A 99 -14.34 2.12 7.71
C TRP A 99 -15.31 1.69 8.81
N TRP A 100 -14.83 1.37 10.03
CA TRP A 100 -15.68 1.24 11.20
C TRP A 100 -16.35 2.58 11.58
N ALA A 101 -15.57 3.67 11.64
CA ALA A 101 -16.11 5.01 11.90
C ALA A 101 -17.08 5.45 10.80
N ALA A 102 -16.74 5.19 9.53
CA ALA A 102 -17.60 5.45 8.39
C ALA A 102 -18.93 4.70 8.48
N ALA A 103 -18.93 3.42 8.87
CA ALA A 103 -20.13 2.60 9.00
C ALA A 103 -21.15 3.18 9.98
N ARG A 104 -20.68 3.95 10.98
CA ARG A 104 -21.51 4.65 11.97
C ARG A 104 -21.96 6.04 11.52
N ALA A 105 -21.18 6.69 10.67
CA ALA A 105 -21.37 8.09 10.29
C ALA A 105 -22.11 8.27 8.97
N VAL A 106 -21.98 7.32 8.05
CA VAL A 106 -22.53 7.43 6.68
C VAL A 106 -24.05 7.33 6.70
N PRO A 107 -24.77 8.29 6.09
CA PRO A 107 -26.23 8.21 5.95
C PRO A 107 -26.66 6.89 5.26
N PRO A 108 -27.82 6.30 5.65
CA PRO A 108 -28.24 5.01 5.12
C PRO A 108 -28.35 4.93 3.58
N HIS A 109 -28.69 6.03 2.93
CA HIS A 109 -28.84 6.14 1.48
C HIS A 109 -27.52 6.27 0.74
N VAL A 110 -26.42 6.67 1.41
CA VAL A 110 -25.10 6.82 0.80
C VAL A 110 -24.36 5.48 0.82
N PRO A 111 -23.87 4.96 -0.31
CA PRO A 111 -23.09 3.73 -0.35
C PRO A 111 -21.77 3.83 0.40
N LEU A 112 -21.45 2.79 1.15
CA LEU A 112 -20.16 2.65 1.85
C LEU A 112 -19.30 1.58 1.16
N VAL A 113 -18.17 2.02 0.65
CA VAL A 113 -17.09 1.16 0.15
C VAL A 113 -15.99 1.10 1.20
N ALA A 114 -15.44 -0.07 1.47
CA ALA A 114 -14.31 -0.26 2.36
C ALA A 114 -13.11 -0.86 1.61
N SER A 115 -11.90 -0.58 2.07
CA SER A 115 -10.66 -1.20 1.61
C SER A 115 -9.81 -1.61 2.81
N GLU A 116 -9.19 -2.79 2.71
CA GLU A 116 -8.18 -3.23 3.66
C GLU A 116 -6.92 -3.68 2.95
N HIS A 117 -5.77 -3.20 3.45
CA HIS A 117 -4.48 -3.32 2.78
C HIS A 117 -3.51 -4.24 3.52
N ASN A 118 -3.73 -4.49 4.80
CA ASN A 118 -2.78 -5.20 5.64
C ASN A 118 -3.25 -6.60 6.03
N GLN A 119 -2.31 -7.40 6.47
CA GLN A 119 -2.60 -8.57 7.27
C GLN A 119 -3.23 -8.13 8.60
N MET A 120 -4.14 -8.95 9.13
CA MET A 120 -4.99 -8.61 10.27
C MET A 120 -4.28 -8.79 11.61
N SER A 121 -3.09 -8.24 11.75
CA SER A 121 -2.39 -8.09 13.03
C SER A 121 -2.46 -6.63 13.48
N TRP A 122 -3.26 -6.37 14.52
CA TRP A 122 -3.41 -5.02 15.05
C TRP A 122 -2.56 -4.85 16.31
N PRO A 123 -1.80 -3.73 16.42
CA PRO A 123 -0.90 -3.54 17.54
C PRO A 123 -1.59 -3.40 18.91
N ASP A 124 -2.86 -2.99 18.91
CA ASP A 124 -3.65 -2.61 20.08
C ASP A 124 -4.78 -3.59 20.43
N GLY A 125 -4.82 -4.76 19.81
CA GLY A 125 -5.76 -5.82 20.14
C GLY A 125 -6.57 -6.34 18.97
N ASP A 126 -7.49 -7.29 19.22
CA ASP A 126 -8.37 -7.89 18.20
C ASP A 126 -9.60 -7.03 17.98
N HIS A 127 -9.69 -6.39 16.80
CA HIS A 127 -10.83 -5.60 16.36
C HIS A 127 -11.81 -6.38 15.46
N THR A 128 -11.70 -7.70 15.38
CA THR A 128 -12.62 -8.55 14.60
C THR A 128 -14.10 -8.37 14.97
N PRO A 129 -14.50 -8.24 16.23
CA PRO A 129 -15.90 -7.98 16.59
C PRO A 129 -16.43 -6.67 16.00
N GLN A 130 -15.65 -5.58 16.11
CA GLN A 130 -16.00 -4.27 15.57
C GLN A 130 -16.04 -4.28 14.04
N ALA A 131 -15.10 -4.97 13.42
CA ALA A 131 -15.07 -5.16 11.97
C ALA A 131 -16.30 -5.93 11.48
N ARG A 132 -16.72 -6.98 12.19
CA ARG A 132 -17.94 -7.76 11.88
C ARG A 132 -19.22 -6.92 12.00
N GLU A 133 -19.30 -6.05 13.01
CA GLU A 133 -20.41 -5.10 13.15
C GLU A 133 -20.47 -4.16 11.94
N ALA A 134 -19.35 -3.52 11.63
CA ALA A 134 -19.27 -2.54 10.55
C ALA A 134 -19.45 -3.17 9.14
N ALA A 135 -19.06 -4.43 8.95
CA ALA A 135 -19.21 -5.16 7.70
C ALA A 135 -20.68 -5.28 7.23
N ARG A 136 -21.64 -5.21 8.17
CA ARG A 136 -23.08 -5.21 7.84
C ARG A 136 -23.49 -3.99 7.04
N ARG A 137 -22.77 -2.86 7.22
CA ARG A 137 -23.07 -1.58 6.55
C ARG A 137 -22.28 -1.42 5.23
N VAL A 138 -21.20 -2.21 5.04
CA VAL A 138 -20.35 -2.12 3.85
C VAL A 138 -21.06 -2.72 2.64
N ASP A 139 -21.22 -1.94 1.59
CA ASP A 139 -21.87 -2.35 0.33
C ASP A 139 -20.87 -3.01 -0.65
N MET A 140 -19.61 -2.60 -0.59
CA MET A 140 -18.51 -3.15 -1.41
C MET A 140 -17.21 -3.10 -0.64
N PHE A 141 -16.41 -4.15 -0.74
CA PHE A 141 -15.14 -4.26 -0.02
C PHE A 141 -14.00 -4.64 -0.97
N PHE A 142 -12.96 -3.83 -0.99
CA PHE A 142 -11.74 -4.11 -1.74
C PHE A 142 -10.68 -4.77 -0.84
N ALA A 143 -10.40 -6.04 -1.07
CA ALA A 143 -9.36 -6.80 -0.40
C ALA A 143 -8.04 -6.72 -1.18
N HIS A 144 -6.98 -6.22 -0.54
CA HIS A 144 -5.65 -6.05 -1.15
C HIS A 144 -4.72 -7.24 -0.89
N GLY A 145 -5.25 -8.45 -0.89
CA GLY A 145 -4.49 -9.68 -0.73
C GLY A 145 -5.41 -10.87 -0.44
N PRO A 146 -4.92 -12.11 -0.63
CA PRO A 146 -5.72 -13.31 -0.36
C PRO A 146 -6.07 -13.48 1.11
N MET A 147 -5.15 -13.18 2.04
CA MET A 147 -5.39 -13.20 3.47
C MET A 147 -6.50 -12.22 3.88
N VAL A 148 -6.43 -10.98 3.37
CA VAL A 148 -7.46 -9.95 3.60
C VAL A 148 -8.82 -10.40 3.05
N ARG A 149 -8.83 -11.04 1.87
CA ARG A 149 -10.09 -11.57 1.30
C ARG A 149 -10.69 -12.67 2.17
N ALA A 150 -9.86 -13.61 2.64
CA ALA A 150 -10.32 -14.71 3.51
C ALA A 150 -10.86 -14.17 4.84
N TRP A 151 -10.15 -13.23 5.45
CA TRP A 151 -10.59 -12.56 6.67
C TRP A 151 -11.91 -11.79 6.46
N ALA A 152 -12.03 -11.03 5.37
CA ALA A 152 -13.26 -10.27 5.05
C ALA A 152 -14.47 -11.19 4.89
N ALA A 153 -14.30 -12.36 4.26
CA ALA A 153 -15.35 -13.39 4.20
C ALA A 153 -15.70 -13.92 5.62
N GLY A 154 -14.69 -14.14 6.46
CA GLY A 154 -14.86 -14.59 7.86
C GLY A 154 -15.61 -13.62 8.76
N ILE A 155 -15.60 -12.32 8.47
CA ILE A 155 -16.39 -11.30 9.19
C ILE A 155 -17.79 -11.08 8.60
N GLY A 156 -18.17 -11.83 7.55
CA GLY A 156 -19.53 -11.84 7.00
C GLY A 156 -19.72 -11.05 5.70
N LEU A 157 -18.65 -10.70 4.99
CA LEU A 157 -18.76 -10.13 3.65
C LEU A 157 -18.87 -11.26 2.61
N ASP A 158 -19.99 -11.33 1.92
CA ASP A 158 -20.23 -12.30 0.84
C ASP A 158 -19.45 -11.95 -0.44
N ASP A 159 -19.30 -12.95 -1.34
CA ASP A 159 -18.56 -12.79 -2.60
C ASP A 159 -19.15 -11.71 -3.52
N GLY A 160 -20.45 -11.43 -3.42
CA GLY A 160 -21.10 -10.36 -4.17
C GLY A 160 -20.55 -8.97 -3.82
N ARG A 161 -20.15 -8.77 -2.56
CA ARG A 161 -19.56 -7.50 -2.08
C ARG A 161 -18.04 -7.47 -2.19
N LEU A 162 -17.36 -8.62 -2.25
CA LEU A 162 -15.89 -8.69 -2.28
C LEU A 162 -15.33 -8.37 -3.67
N ARG A 163 -14.35 -7.50 -3.72
CA ARG A 163 -13.59 -7.12 -4.93
C ARG A 163 -12.10 -7.22 -4.65
N ARG A 164 -11.32 -7.49 -5.70
CA ARG A 164 -9.85 -7.41 -5.60
C ARG A 164 -9.43 -5.95 -5.55
N GLY A 165 -8.78 -5.53 -4.47
CA GLY A 165 -8.16 -4.23 -4.34
C GLY A 165 -6.93 -4.08 -5.25
N ARG A 166 -6.69 -2.86 -5.70
CA ARG A 166 -5.50 -2.49 -6.48
C ARG A 166 -4.89 -1.23 -5.89
N SER A 167 -3.78 -1.39 -5.18
CA SER A 167 -2.98 -0.23 -4.79
C SER A 167 -2.26 0.29 -6.03
N SER A 168 -2.33 1.58 -6.26
CA SER A 168 -1.62 2.20 -7.39
C SER A 168 -0.16 2.44 -7.04
N VAL A 169 0.71 2.41 -8.05
CA VAL A 169 2.12 2.80 -7.97
C VAL A 169 2.38 3.89 -9.01
N GLU A 170 3.03 4.96 -8.59
CA GLU A 170 3.50 6.04 -9.47
C GLU A 170 4.98 5.84 -9.81
N GLY A 171 5.44 6.52 -10.86
CA GLY A 171 6.84 6.47 -11.28
C GLY A 171 7.14 5.37 -12.30
N LEU A 172 6.15 5.02 -13.13
CA LEU A 172 6.34 4.12 -14.26
C LEU A 172 5.91 4.82 -15.58
N PRO A 173 6.84 4.99 -16.55
CA PRO A 173 8.27 4.70 -16.48
C PRO A 173 9.05 5.76 -15.68
N ALA A 174 10.24 5.38 -15.15
CA ALA A 174 11.17 6.30 -14.53
C ALA A 174 12.59 6.08 -15.05
N GLY A 175 13.32 7.17 -15.25
CA GLY A 175 14.76 7.11 -15.49
C GLY A 175 15.55 7.03 -14.18
N PRO A 176 16.78 6.50 -14.19
CA PRO A 176 17.62 6.42 -13.00
C PRO A 176 18.00 7.81 -12.47
N LEU A 177 18.31 7.89 -11.18
CA LEU A 177 18.96 9.08 -10.61
C LEU A 177 20.36 9.22 -11.19
N PRO A 178 20.74 10.43 -11.65
CA PRO A 178 22.11 10.69 -12.09
C PRO A 178 23.13 10.45 -10.97
N GLY A 179 24.32 9.97 -11.33
CA GLY A 179 25.42 9.79 -10.40
C GLY A 179 25.36 8.52 -9.53
N LEU A 180 24.31 7.72 -9.62
CA LEU A 180 24.30 6.43 -8.95
C LEU A 180 25.16 5.40 -9.72
N PRO A 181 25.99 4.61 -9.02
CA PRO A 181 26.86 3.63 -9.67
C PRO A 181 26.08 2.47 -10.33
N SER A 182 26.74 1.76 -11.22
CA SER A 182 26.29 0.50 -11.80
C SER A 182 27.50 -0.45 -11.82
N PRO A 183 27.36 -1.71 -11.37
CA PRO A 183 26.16 -2.32 -10.80
C PRO A 183 25.79 -1.77 -9.39
N ARG A 184 24.51 -1.88 -9.01
CA ARG A 184 24.02 -1.57 -7.66
C ARG A 184 22.79 -2.40 -7.29
N LEU A 185 22.59 -2.57 -5.99
CA LEU A 185 21.35 -3.10 -5.42
C LEU A 185 20.48 -1.98 -4.87
N THR A 186 19.18 -2.23 -4.79
CA THR A 186 18.24 -1.33 -4.12
C THR A 186 17.26 -2.09 -3.23
N PHE A 187 16.93 -1.47 -2.11
CA PHE A 187 15.76 -1.73 -1.28
C PHE A 187 14.97 -0.43 -1.20
N ALA A 188 13.64 -0.50 -1.20
CA ALA A 188 12.79 0.67 -0.99
C ALA A 188 11.62 0.31 -0.09
N GLY A 189 11.58 0.89 1.13
CA GLY A 189 10.56 0.59 2.11
C GLY A 189 10.83 1.23 3.47
N ARG A 190 9.83 1.16 4.36
CA ARG A 190 10.01 1.59 5.76
C ARG A 190 11.02 0.68 6.46
N PHE A 191 11.88 1.25 7.32
CA PHE A 191 12.78 0.48 8.15
C PHE A 191 12.03 -0.02 9.39
N ARG A 192 11.25 -1.09 9.19
CA ARG A 192 10.43 -1.77 10.17
C ARG A 192 10.70 -3.27 10.11
N GLU A 193 10.35 -3.96 11.18
CA GLU A 193 10.56 -5.41 11.33
C GLU A 193 9.91 -6.21 10.20
N ASP A 194 8.68 -5.88 9.84
CA ASP A 194 7.95 -6.54 8.75
C ASP A 194 8.62 -6.41 7.37
N LYS A 195 9.44 -5.35 7.13
CA LYS A 195 10.17 -5.14 5.87
C LYS A 195 11.57 -5.71 5.84
N ALA A 196 12.09 -6.13 7.00
CA ALA A 196 13.34 -6.88 7.17
C ALA A 196 14.58 -6.31 6.45
N PRO A 197 14.88 -4.99 6.52
CA PRO A 197 16.11 -4.46 5.94
C PRO A 197 17.37 -5.05 6.59
N ASP A 198 17.28 -5.56 7.81
CA ASP A 198 18.31 -6.26 8.55
C ASP A 198 18.70 -7.58 7.86
N VAL A 199 17.74 -8.38 7.39
CA VAL A 199 18.00 -9.61 6.64
C VAL A 199 18.79 -9.33 5.35
N LEU A 200 18.52 -8.19 4.68
CA LEU A 200 19.30 -7.79 3.52
C LEU A 200 20.75 -7.46 3.90
N VAL A 201 20.99 -6.72 5.00
CA VAL A 201 22.35 -6.41 5.44
C VAL A 201 23.11 -7.68 5.80
N GLU A 202 22.48 -8.63 6.49
CA GLU A 202 23.07 -9.93 6.78
C GLU A 202 23.41 -10.71 5.50
N ALA A 203 22.52 -10.71 4.51
CA ALA A 203 22.77 -11.34 3.22
C ALA A 203 23.94 -10.68 2.47
N LEU A 204 24.05 -9.35 2.48
CA LEU A 204 25.16 -8.64 1.83
C LEU A 204 26.51 -9.00 2.43
N ALA A 205 26.58 -9.27 3.73
CA ALA A 205 27.80 -9.74 4.38
C ALA A 205 28.26 -11.15 3.90
N LEU A 206 27.36 -11.93 3.31
CA LEU A 206 27.65 -13.27 2.76
C LEU A 206 27.98 -13.24 1.26
N VAL A 207 27.76 -12.13 0.56
CA VAL A 207 28.14 -11.97 -0.86
C VAL A 207 29.59 -11.59 -0.94
N ALA A 208 30.39 -12.33 -1.72
CA ALA A 208 31.86 -12.17 -1.76
C ALA A 208 32.33 -10.76 -2.18
N ALA A 209 31.62 -10.09 -3.08
CA ALA A 209 31.91 -8.73 -3.53
C ALA A 209 30.58 -8.01 -3.82
N PRO A 210 29.87 -7.58 -2.78
CA PRO A 210 28.56 -6.94 -2.97
C PRO A 210 28.75 -5.56 -3.63
N PRO A 211 28.00 -5.25 -4.70
CA PRO A 211 28.02 -3.90 -5.26
C PRO A 211 27.32 -2.91 -4.29
N PRO A 212 27.48 -1.59 -4.48
CA PRO A 212 26.80 -0.59 -3.67
C PRO A 212 25.30 -0.88 -3.52
N ALA A 213 24.79 -0.85 -2.30
CA ALA A 213 23.42 -1.14 -1.94
C ALA A 213 22.75 0.12 -1.36
N TYR A 214 21.70 0.60 -2.05
CA TYR A 214 20.94 1.77 -1.63
C TYR A 214 19.65 1.32 -0.94
N LEU A 215 19.60 1.44 0.38
CA LEU A 215 18.40 1.16 1.18
C LEU A 215 17.64 2.47 1.38
N VAL A 216 16.66 2.69 0.50
CA VAL A 216 15.86 3.91 0.43
C VAL A 216 14.67 3.80 1.36
N GLY A 217 14.61 4.65 2.37
CA GLY A 217 13.55 4.65 3.36
C GLY A 217 13.99 5.18 4.71
N ASP A 218 13.07 5.16 5.64
CA ASP A 218 13.29 5.52 7.04
C ASP A 218 12.36 4.72 7.95
N GLY A 219 12.58 4.77 9.25
CA GLY A 219 11.74 4.11 10.23
C GLY A 219 12.44 3.78 11.53
N PRO A 220 11.71 3.20 12.50
CA PRO A 220 12.20 2.98 13.86
C PRO A 220 13.45 2.09 13.92
N GLN A 221 13.69 1.23 12.94
CA GLN A 221 14.88 0.38 12.90
C GLN A 221 16.14 1.07 12.32
N ARG A 222 16.07 2.33 11.85
CA ARG A 222 17.23 3.01 11.24
C ARG A 222 18.49 2.95 12.11
N GLY A 223 18.37 3.24 13.40
CA GLY A 223 19.51 3.21 14.32
C GLY A 223 20.12 1.82 14.49
N ALA A 224 19.27 0.79 14.60
CA ALA A 224 19.71 -0.60 14.66
C ALA A 224 20.39 -1.04 13.35
N LEU A 225 19.85 -0.63 12.22
CA LEU A 225 20.40 -0.94 10.90
C LEU A 225 21.80 -0.32 10.70
N ILE A 226 22.01 0.93 11.13
CA ILE A 226 23.33 1.58 11.09
C ILE A 226 24.35 0.80 11.94
N ARG A 227 23.96 0.36 13.14
CA ARG A 227 24.84 -0.47 13.99
C ARG A 227 25.16 -1.81 13.33
N LEU A 228 24.18 -2.46 12.72
CA LEU A 228 24.37 -3.72 12.02
C LEU A 228 25.32 -3.58 10.83
N VAL A 229 25.15 -2.54 9.99
CA VAL A 229 26.04 -2.24 8.86
C VAL A 229 27.50 -2.12 9.34
N ARG A 230 27.75 -1.38 10.44
CA ARG A 230 29.08 -1.27 11.04
C ARG A 230 29.60 -2.60 11.57
N ALA A 231 28.76 -3.37 12.28
CA ALA A 231 29.16 -4.67 12.84
C ALA A 231 29.54 -5.69 11.76
N ARG A 232 29.03 -5.51 10.53
CA ARG A 232 29.37 -6.36 9.37
C ARG A 232 30.45 -5.77 8.47
N GLY A 233 30.99 -4.57 8.77
CA GLY A 233 32.02 -3.92 7.96
C GLY A 233 31.51 -3.49 6.58
N LEU A 234 30.24 -3.11 6.47
CA LEU A 234 29.58 -2.80 5.19
C LEU A 234 29.37 -1.31 4.96
N GLU A 235 30.06 -0.41 5.70
CA GLU A 235 29.87 1.04 5.60
C GLU A 235 30.21 1.59 4.21
N ALA A 236 31.15 0.97 3.50
CA ALA A 236 31.49 1.34 2.13
C ALA A 236 30.49 0.82 1.08
N VAL A 237 29.65 -0.14 1.46
CA VAL A 237 28.70 -0.83 0.55
C VAL A 237 27.28 -0.32 0.74
N VAL A 238 26.83 -0.19 2.00
CA VAL A 238 25.43 0.13 2.33
C VAL A 238 25.23 1.63 2.50
N HIS A 239 24.40 2.20 1.65
CA HIS A 239 24.02 3.61 1.67
C HIS A 239 22.57 3.75 2.14
N LEU A 240 22.34 4.64 3.12
CA LEU A 240 21.04 4.93 3.72
C LEU A 240 20.61 6.38 3.41
N PRO A 241 20.14 6.67 2.17
CA PRO A 241 19.84 8.04 1.74
C PRO A 241 18.64 8.67 2.45
N GLY A 242 17.90 7.88 3.23
CA GLY A 242 16.68 8.31 3.89
C GLY A 242 15.43 8.10 3.02
N TRP A 243 14.34 8.75 3.43
CA TRP A 243 13.06 8.69 2.72
C TRP A 243 13.14 9.42 1.36
N SER A 244 12.49 8.86 0.34
CA SER A 244 12.38 9.49 -0.98
C SER A 244 10.93 9.41 -1.48
N TYR A 245 10.47 10.52 -2.09
CA TYR A 245 9.21 10.54 -2.84
C TYR A 245 9.32 9.91 -4.23
N GLU A 246 10.55 9.65 -4.71
CA GLU A 246 10.84 9.09 -6.02
C GLU A 246 11.63 7.77 -5.92
N PRO A 247 11.14 6.75 -5.15
CA PRO A 247 11.88 5.49 -5.01
C PRO A 247 12.08 4.78 -6.35
N ALA A 248 11.17 4.98 -7.30
CA ALA A 248 11.27 4.43 -8.65
C ALA A 248 12.58 4.83 -9.35
N ARG A 249 13.09 6.04 -9.11
CA ARG A 249 14.34 6.52 -9.73
C ARG A 249 15.59 5.88 -9.11
N TYR A 250 15.55 5.49 -7.83
CA TYR A 250 16.60 4.67 -7.23
C TYR A 250 16.61 3.26 -7.80
N ILE A 251 15.41 2.67 -7.98
CA ILE A 251 15.23 1.31 -8.51
C ILE A 251 15.62 1.26 -9.98
N ALA A 252 15.25 2.28 -10.77
CA ALA A 252 15.54 2.32 -12.19
C ALA A 252 17.05 2.17 -12.46
N GLY A 253 17.41 1.23 -13.35
CA GLY A 253 18.79 0.91 -13.68
C GLY A 253 19.58 0.21 -12.56
N SER A 254 18.93 -0.27 -11.49
CA SER A 254 19.56 -1.20 -10.55
C SER A 254 19.79 -2.55 -11.18
N SER A 255 20.85 -3.26 -10.76
CA SER A 255 21.10 -4.65 -11.17
C SER A 255 20.12 -5.62 -10.55
N VAL A 256 19.65 -5.31 -9.32
CA VAL A 256 18.61 -6.06 -8.62
C VAL A 256 17.90 -5.16 -7.60
N HIS A 257 16.59 -5.33 -7.48
CA HIS A 257 15.78 -4.77 -6.40
C HIS A 257 15.42 -5.86 -5.40
N VAL A 258 15.58 -5.60 -4.10
CA VAL A 258 15.43 -6.60 -3.04
C VAL A 258 14.26 -6.25 -2.14
N VAL A 259 13.40 -7.24 -1.88
CA VAL A 259 12.23 -7.12 -1.00
C VAL A 259 12.24 -8.28 0.00
N PRO A 260 13.01 -8.18 1.10
CA PRO A 260 13.28 -9.28 2.01
C PRO A 260 12.22 -9.46 3.10
N SER A 261 11.01 -8.92 2.89
CA SER A 261 9.96 -8.77 3.89
C SER A 261 9.65 -10.06 4.66
N ARG A 262 9.39 -9.93 5.97
CA ARG A 262 8.83 -10.98 6.83
C ARG A 262 7.34 -11.16 6.59
N GLU A 263 6.67 -10.02 6.32
CA GLU A 263 5.24 -9.98 6.02
C GLU A 263 4.96 -8.98 4.90
N GLU A 264 4.12 -9.37 3.94
CA GLU A 264 3.78 -8.51 2.81
C GLU A 264 2.45 -8.91 2.16
N SER A 265 1.40 -8.16 2.40
CA SER A 265 0.10 -8.39 1.75
C SER A 265 0.15 -8.06 0.24
N TRP A 266 0.90 -7.01 -0.11
CA TRP A 266 1.16 -6.58 -1.48
C TRP A 266 2.27 -5.52 -1.50
N SER A 267 3.29 -5.72 -2.31
CA SER A 267 4.48 -4.87 -2.32
C SER A 267 4.47 -3.85 -3.46
N GLN A 268 4.39 -2.58 -3.13
CA GLN A 268 4.55 -1.49 -4.10
C GLN A 268 5.94 -1.50 -4.72
N SER A 269 6.98 -1.66 -3.90
CA SER A 269 8.36 -1.61 -4.38
C SER A 269 8.70 -2.78 -5.30
N ALA A 270 8.17 -3.99 -5.03
CA ALA A 270 8.30 -5.11 -5.95
C ALA A 270 7.63 -4.81 -7.31
N VAL A 271 6.43 -4.25 -7.29
CA VAL A 271 5.70 -3.85 -8.52
C VAL A 271 6.45 -2.77 -9.29
N LEU A 272 7.07 -1.80 -8.59
CA LEU A 272 7.96 -0.81 -9.23
C LEU A 272 9.16 -1.48 -9.89
N GLY A 273 9.86 -2.37 -9.20
CA GLY A 273 10.99 -3.13 -9.76
C GLY A 273 10.59 -3.88 -11.04
N LEU A 274 9.48 -4.64 -10.97
CA LEU A 274 8.93 -5.35 -12.12
C LEU A 274 8.58 -4.42 -13.28
N GLY A 275 7.91 -3.32 -12.99
CA GLY A 275 7.48 -2.33 -14.01
C GLY A 275 8.64 -1.64 -14.71
N LEU A 276 9.72 -1.39 -13.99
CA LEU A 276 10.96 -0.82 -14.51
C LEU A 276 11.82 -1.87 -15.25
N GLY A 277 11.44 -3.15 -15.16
CA GLY A 277 12.20 -4.26 -15.77
C GLY A 277 13.48 -4.58 -15.01
N VAL A 278 13.56 -4.20 -13.74
CA VAL A 278 14.65 -4.56 -12.85
C VAL A 278 14.37 -5.94 -12.25
N PRO A 279 15.33 -6.87 -12.23
CA PRO A 279 15.19 -8.14 -11.54
C PRO A 279 14.82 -7.93 -10.07
N VAL A 280 13.77 -8.60 -9.58
CA VAL A 280 13.33 -8.51 -8.19
C VAL A 280 13.61 -9.84 -7.49
N VAL A 281 14.36 -9.76 -6.38
CA VAL A 281 14.54 -10.87 -5.44
C VAL A 281 13.73 -10.56 -4.20
N GLY A 282 12.87 -11.47 -3.79
CA GLY A 282 12.03 -11.26 -2.60
C GLY A 282 11.69 -12.56 -1.89
N THR A 283 11.17 -12.43 -0.67
CA THR A 283 10.79 -13.56 0.17
C THR A 283 9.46 -14.19 -0.26
N ALA A 284 9.33 -15.49 -0.05
CA ALA A 284 8.13 -16.27 -0.37
C ALA A 284 7.04 -16.10 0.70
N VAL A 285 6.67 -14.85 0.98
CA VAL A 285 5.58 -14.51 1.91
C VAL A 285 4.34 -14.06 1.15
N ASP A 286 3.16 -14.47 1.60
CA ASP A 286 1.81 -14.17 1.10
C ASP A 286 1.73 -13.42 -0.25
N GLY A 287 1.45 -12.12 -0.21
CA GLY A 287 1.25 -11.28 -1.40
C GLY A 287 2.49 -11.11 -2.26
N LEU A 288 3.69 -11.22 -1.67
CA LEU A 288 4.95 -11.11 -2.40
C LEU A 288 5.21 -12.37 -3.24
N ALA A 289 4.94 -13.56 -2.70
CA ALA A 289 5.00 -14.81 -3.46
C ALA A 289 4.05 -14.76 -4.68
N ARG A 290 2.87 -14.17 -4.52
CA ARG A 290 1.93 -13.94 -5.60
C ARG A 290 2.44 -12.91 -6.62
N THR A 291 3.07 -11.84 -6.17
CA THR A 291 3.58 -10.76 -7.02
C THR A 291 4.75 -11.25 -7.87
N LEU A 292 5.69 -11.97 -7.29
CA LEU A 292 6.91 -12.46 -7.95
C LEU A 292 6.74 -13.82 -8.61
N GLY A 293 5.70 -14.57 -8.27
CA GLY A 293 5.44 -15.90 -8.83
C GLY A 293 5.19 -15.90 -10.34
N GLY A 294 5.19 -17.08 -10.95
CA GLY A 294 5.04 -17.24 -12.40
C GLY A 294 6.24 -16.69 -13.20
N GLY A 295 7.44 -16.80 -12.64
CA GLY A 295 8.69 -16.39 -13.31
C GLY A 295 8.93 -14.88 -13.36
N ARG A 296 8.14 -14.06 -12.65
CA ARG A 296 8.30 -12.60 -12.65
C ARG A 296 9.46 -12.10 -11.81
N GLY A 297 9.86 -12.86 -10.79
CA GLY A 297 10.98 -12.56 -9.92
C GLY A 297 11.55 -13.81 -9.28
N VAL A 298 12.56 -13.66 -8.43
CA VAL A 298 13.19 -14.74 -7.69
C VAL A 298 12.64 -14.76 -6.26
N LEU A 299 12.18 -15.93 -5.80
CA LEU A 299 11.66 -16.12 -4.46
C LEU A 299 12.66 -16.92 -3.61
N VAL A 300 12.86 -16.46 -2.36
CA VAL A 300 13.68 -17.13 -1.34
C VAL A 300 12.85 -17.32 -0.07
N PRO A 301 13.21 -18.24 0.84
CA PRO A 301 12.58 -18.33 2.15
C PRO A 301 12.73 -17.02 2.94
N PRO A 302 11.74 -16.61 3.75
CA PRO A 302 11.92 -15.51 4.69
C PRO A 302 12.93 -15.90 5.79
N GLU A 303 13.53 -14.91 6.44
CA GLU A 303 14.51 -15.11 7.54
C GLU A 303 15.74 -15.95 7.14
N ASP A 304 16.08 -16.03 5.87
CA ASP A 304 17.22 -16.79 5.36
C ASP A 304 18.20 -15.89 4.59
N PRO A 305 19.16 -15.22 5.28
CA PRO A 305 20.19 -14.41 4.65
C PRO A 305 21.07 -15.20 3.67
N GLY A 306 21.30 -16.50 3.94
CA GLY A 306 22.09 -17.39 3.06
C GLY A 306 21.40 -17.62 1.72
N ALA A 307 20.13 -18.01 1.74
CA ALA A 307 19.33 -18.16 0.52
C ALA A 307 19.23 -16.85 -0.26
N LEU A 308 19.05 -15.71 0.45
CA LEU A 308 19.02 -14.38 -0.17
C LEU A 308 20.36 -14.04 -0.82
N ALA A 309 21.48 -14.25 -0.15
CA ALA A 309 22.82 -14.01 -0.69
C ALA A 309 23.10 -14.88 -1.94
N GLY A 310 22.72 -16.15 -1.90
CA GLY A 310 22.82 -17.04 -3.05
C GLY A 310 22.01 -16.57 -4.26
N ALA A 311 20.77 -16.12 -4.03
CA ALA A 311 19.92 -15.55 -5.08
C ALA A 311 20.49 -14.26 -5.66
N LEU A 312 20.99 -13.35 -4.80
CA LEU A 312 21.65 -12.11 -5.22
C LEU A 312 22.87 -12.41 -6.09
N SER A 313 23.71 -13.36 -5.67
CA SER A 313 24.92 -13.75 -6.43
C SER A 313 24.57 -14.30 -7.81
N ARG A 314 23.54 -15.15 -7.94
CA ARG A 314 23.07 -15.66 -9.25
C ARG A 314 22.56 -14.53 -10.13
N VAL A 315 21.70 -13.65 -9.63
CA VAL A 315 21.11 -12.54 -10.40
C VAL A 315 22.19 -11.55 -10.86
N LEU A 316 23.16 -11.24 -10.00
CA LEU A 316 24.29 -10.38 -10.34
C LEU A 316 25.22 -11.05 -11.36
N GLY A 317 25.37 -12.38 -11.29
CA GLY A 317 26.10 -13.20 -12.26
C GLY A 317 25.41 -13.41 -13.61
N GLY A 318 24.19 -12.86 -13.78
CA GLY A 318 23.48 -12.88 -15.06
C GLY A 318 22.29 -13.86 -15.16
N ASP A 319 22.05 -14.70 -14.15
CA ASP A 319 20.85 -15.54 -14.06
C ASP A 319 19.64 -14.70 -13.64
N ARG A 320 19.00 -14.06 -14.61
CA ARG A 320 17.95 -13.07 -14.41
C ARG A 320 16.63 -13.52 -15.00
N PRO A 321 15.49 -13.30 -14.29
CA PRO A 321 14.17 -13.49 -14.88
C PRO A 321 13.96 -12.61 -16.11
N ASP A 322 13.19 -13.10 -17.09
CA ASP A 322 12.70 -12.26 -18.19
C ASP A 322 11.84 -11.11 -17.61
N PRO A 323 12.15 -9.84 -17.91
CA PRO A 323 11.39 -8.71 -17.38
C PRO A 323 9.99 -8.55 -18.01
N ALA A 324 9.70 -9.17 -19.14
CA ALA A 324 8.45 -8.94 -19.87
C ALA A 324 7.19 -9.34 -19.08
N PRO A 325 7.10 -10.53 -18.44
CA PRO A 325 5.95 -10.89 -17.60
C PRO A 325 5.75 -9.94 -16.41
N GLY A 326 6.86 -9.47 -15.81
CA GLY A 326 6.85 -8.52 -14.71
C GLY A 326 6.28 -7.15 -15.13
N ARG A 327 6.72 -6.63 -16.26
CA ARG A 327 6.21 -5.37 -16.84
C ARG A 327 4.71 -5.45 -17.17
N VAL A 328 4.25 -6.55 -17.75
CA VAL A 328 2.82 -6.78 -18.01
C VAL A 328 2.02 -6.78 -16.71
N TYR A 329 2.52 -7.46 -15.67
CA TYR A 329 1.88 -7.49 -14.37
C TYR A 329 1.80 -6.10 -13.73
N ALA A 330 2.87 -5.31 -13.77
CA ALA A 330 2.94 -4.00 -13.15
C ALA A 330 1.99 -2.96 -13.79
N ARG A 331 1.69 -3.06 -15.09
CA ARG A 331 0.78 -2.14 -15.79
C ARG A 331 -0.61 -2.07 -15.17
N GLN A 332 -1.07 -3.13 -14.50
CA GLN A 332 -2.36 -3.18 -13.83
C GLN A 332 -2.46 -2.26 -12.61
N PHE A 333 -1.33 -1.79 -12.10
CA PHE A 333 -1.22 -1.02 -10.87
C PHE A 333 -0.80 0.44 -11.11
N THR A 334 -0.74 0.89 -12.37
CA THR A 334 -0.61 2.32 -12.64
C THR A 334 -1.83 3.05 -12.10
N PRO A 335 -1.70 4.34 -11.69
CA PRO A 335 -2.85 5.13 -11.22
C PRO A 335 -4.02 5.11 -12.21
N ARG A 336 -3.71 5.23 -13.50
CA ARG A 336 -4.71 5.17 -14.58
C ARG A 336 -5.47 3.84 -14.63
N ALA A 337 -4.75 2.71 -14.57
CA ALA A 337 -5.37 1.38 -14.61
C ALA A 337 -6.19 1.10 -13.33
N ALA A 338 -5.69 1.50 -12.17
CA ALA A 338 -6.41 1.38 -10.92
C ALA A 338 -7.68 2.25 -10.93
N ALA A 339 -7.58 3.52 -11.33
CA ALA A 339 -8.71 4.45 -11.37
C ALA A 339 -9.85 3.96 -12.27
N ALA A 340 -9.54 3.37 -13.42
CA ALA A 340 -10.55 2.79 -14.31
C ALA A 340 -11.37 1.69 -13.61
N VAL A 341 -10.71 0.80 -12.85
CA VAL A 341 -11.36 -0.29 -12.11
C VAL A 341 -12.25 0.25 -10.99
N TYR A 342 -11.72 1.19 -10.18
CA TYR A 342 -12.50 1.78 -9.08
C TYR A 342 -13.66 2.62 -9.59
N ALA A 343 -13.48 3.43 -10.63
CA ALA A 343 -14.56 4.21 -11.23
C ALA A 343 -15.69 3.34 -11.78
N ALA A 344 -15.36 2.22 -12.43
CA ALA A 344 -16.35 1.26 -12.91
C ALA A 344 -17.12 0.62 -11.74
N ALA A 345 -16.42 0.20 -10.68
CA ALA A 345 -17.02 -0.39 -9.49
C ALA A 345 -17.97 0.59 -8.78
N TYR A 346 -17.58 1.86 -8.63
CA TYR A 346 -18.44 2.89 -8.03
C TYR A 346 -19.71 3.12 -8.84
N ARG A 347 -19.61 3.22 -10.18
CA ARG A 347 -20.78 3.38 -11.05
C ARG A 347 -21.71 2.18 -10.96
N GLN A 348 -21.17 0.96 -10.94
CA GLN A 348 -21.95 -0.26 -10.79
C GLN A 348 -22.73 -0.28 -9.47
N LEU A 349 -22.07 0.12 -8.37
CA LEU A 349 -22.69 0.17 -7.05
C LEU A 349 -23.84 1.20 -7.00
N LEU A 350 -23.61 2.39 -7.54
CA LEU A 350 -24.64 3.44 -7.59
C LEU A 350 -25.83 3.03 -8.47
N ALA A 351 -25.59 2.39 -9.62
CA ALA A 351 -26.64 1.92 -10.52
C ALA A 351 -27.51 0.83 -9.87
N SER A 352 -26.90 -0.11 -9.15
CA SER A 352 -27.64 -1.18 -8.45
C SER A 352 -28.56 -0.64 -7.36
N ARG A 353 -28.14 0.43 -6.65
CA ARG A 353 -28.99 1.07 -5.64
C ARG A 353 -30.08 1.97 -6.24
N GLY A 354 -29.84 2.62 -7.36
CA GLY A 354 -30.85 3.37 -8.10
C GLY A 354 -32.00 2.49 -8.57
N ASN A 355 -31.71 1.30 -9.06
CA ASN A 355 -32.73 0.33 -9.51
C ASN A 355 -33.52 -0.29 -8.34
N SER A 356 -32.91 -0.47 -7.16
CA SER A 356 -33.63 -0.99 -5.97
C SER A 356 -34.54 0.04 -5.31
N GLY A 357 -34.27 1.33 -5.45
CA GLY A 357 -35.14 2.41 -4.97
C GLY A 357 -36.46 2.55 -5.74
N TRP A 358 -36.49 2.20 -7.03
CA TRP A 358 -37.72 2.22 -7.85
C TRP A 358 -38.66 1.05 -7.53
N ALA A 359 -38.11 -0.12 -7.17
CA ALA A 359 -38.91 -1.29 -6.83
C ALA A 359 -39.64 -1.18 -5.48
N SER A 360 -39.11 -0.35 -4.54
CA SER A 360 -39.75 -0.14 -3.23
C SER A 360 -40.83 0.95 -3.25
N ALA A 361 -40.80 1.88 -4.20
CA ALA A 361 -41.78 2.94 -4.33
C ALA A 361 -43.02 2.55 -5.17
N ALA A 362 -43.03 1.34 -5.79
CA ALA A 362 -44.07 0.85 -6.68
C ALA A 362 -44.91 -0.30 -6.06
N ARG A 363 -45.03 -0.41 -4.75
CA ARG A 363 -46.05 -1.26 -4.12
C ARG A 363 -47.07 -0.39 -3.41
N PRO A 364 -48.37 -0.50 -3.80
CA PRO A 364 -49.44 0.23 -3.17
C PRO A 364 -49.74 -0.24 -1.75
#